data_ed6ba380ee38ccd42c7ea6992bfbc040
#
_entry.id   ed6ba380ee38ccd42c7ea6992bfbc040
#
_cell.length_a   1.000
_cell.length_b   1.000
_cell.length_c   1.000
_cell.angle_alpha   90.00
_cell.angle_beta   90.00
_cell.angle_gamma   90.00
#
_symmetry.space_group_name_H-M   'P 1'
#
loop_
_entity.id
_entity.type
_entity.pdbx_description
1 polymer ?
#
loop_
_entity_poly.entity_id
_entity_poly.type
_entity_poly.pdbx_seq_one_letter_code
_entity_poly.pdbx_strand_id
1 'polypeptide(L)'
;MDGNPDLSNRIAREAAVLLYFGNEKEYKPAKSKAAKALRANFVPTNLEVAVELDKLADENEGAARMERLVRMRKEALRIMKLLKAHCPVLIGSVWRGTIRKGSDIDIAVYHDATDEVLLLAKKSLKVANAEWVTVTKKGEPQASFHIHGNTSVDEKVEIVVRSAEEAEQKRKCEIFGDELKGLTIRELEEVLAENPVQKFIPQ
;
A
#
# COMPACT_ATOMS: atom_id res chain seq x y z
N MET A 1 -27.30 -15.31 8.15
CA MET A 1 -28.12 -14.07 8.19
C MET A 1 -27.50 -13.15 7.16
N ASP A 2 -28.08 -13.21 5.95
CA ASP A 2 -27.58 -12.42 4.83
C ASP A 2 -27.95 -10.96 5.07
N GLY A 3 -26.92 -10.15 5.37
CA GLY A 3 -27.10 -8.71 5.51
C GLY A 3 -27.67 -8.15 4.20
N ASN A 4 -28.61 -7.23 4.30
CA ASN A 4 -29.16 -6.52 3.14
C ASN A 4 -27.99 -5.94 2.33
N PRO A 5 -27.74 -6.36 1.07
CA PRO A 5 -26.59 -5.94 0.26
C PRO A 5 -26.50 -4.40 0.12
N ASP A 6 -27.66 -3.72 0.06
CA ASP A 6 -27.71 -2.25 0.00
C ASP A 6 -27.18 -1.61 1.29
N LEU A 7 -27.49 -2.17 2.45
CA LEU A 7 -26.99 -1.67 3.73
C LEU A 7 -25.48 -1.95 3.87
N SER A 8 -24.98 -3.12 3.41
CA SER A 8 -23.54 -3.42 3.41
C SER A 8 -22.76 -2.40 2.57
N ASN A 9 -23.25 -2.11 1.37
CA ASN A 9 -22.64 -1.12 0.48
C ASN A 9 -22.62 0.28 1.11
N ARG A 10 -23.69 0.68 1.77
CA ARG A 10 -23.77 1.97 2.49
C ARG A 10 -22.78 2.05 3.64
N ILE A 11 -22.63 0.97 4.41
CA ILE A 11 -21.63 0.91 5.50
C ILE A 11 -20.22 0.95 4.93
N ALA A 12 -19.96 0.22 3.84
CA ALA A 12 -18.67 0.22 3.16
C ALA A 12 -18.31 1.62 2.63
N ARG A 13 -19.29 2.32 2.03
CA ARG A 13 -19.10 3.68 1.54
C ARG A 13 -18.83 4.67 2.68
N GLU A 14 -19.55 4.60 3.78
CA GLU A 14 -19.33 5.46 4.96
C GLU A 14 -17.95 5.18 5.59
N ALA A 15 -17.54 3.91 5.71
CA ALA A 15 -16.20 3.55 6.18
C ALA A 15 -15.11 4.08 5.24
N ALA A 16 -15.35 4.03 3.92
CA ALA A 16 -14.42 4.58 2.92
C ALA A 16 -14.28 6.11 3.06
N VAL A 17 -15.38 6.82 3.33
CA VAL A 17 -15.36 8.27 3.61
C VAL A 17 -14.48 8.59 4.83
N LEU A 18 -14.65 7.83 5.92
CA LEU A 18 -13.84 8.02 7.13
C LEU A 18 -12.33 7.81 6.86
N LEU A 19 -11.99 6.80 6.04
CA LEU A 19 -10.60 6.52 5.65
C LEU A 19 -10.04 7.57 4.68
N TYR A 20 -10.85 8.02 3.71
CA TYR A 20 -10.40 8.95 2.68
C TYR A 20 -10.08 10.33 3.26
N PHE A 21 -10.93 10.84 4.15
CA PHE A 21 -10.74 12.14 4.79
C PHE A 21 -9.83 12.09 6.03
N GLY A 22 -9.28 10.92 6.38
CA GLY A 22 -8.32 10.75 7.47
C GLY A 22 -8.95 10.81 8.87
N ASN A 23 -10.27 10.70 8.98
CA ASN A 23 -10.99 10.61 10.26
C ASN A 23 -10.73 9.28 10.97
N GLU A 24 -10.39 8.25 10.19
CA GLU A 24 -9.88 6.96 10.67
C GLU A 24 -8.67 6.55 9.82
N LYS A 25 -7.72 5.84 10.43
CA LYS A 25 -6.51 5.38 9.74
C LYS A 25 -6.58 3.90 9.36
N GLU A 26 -7.39 3.12 10.05
CA GLU A 26 -7.48 1.68 9.91
C GLU A 26 -8.90 1.24 9.52
N TYR A 27 -8.97 0.12 8.77
CA TYR A 27 -10.24 -0.44 8.29
C TYR A 27 -11.17 -0.85 9.44
N LYS A 28 -10.64 -1.50 10.48
CA LYS A 28 -11.46 -2.03 11.58
C LYS A 28 -12.22 -0.94 12.34
N PRO A 29 -11.60 0.13 12.84
CA PRO A 29 -12.33 1.23 13.48
C PRO A 29 -13.26 1.97 12.50
N ALA A 30 -12.84 2.18 11.24
CA ALA A 30 -13.69 2.83 10.24
C ALA A 30 -15.00 2.06 10.02
N LYS A 31 -14.91 0.73 9.81
CA LYS A 31 -16.09 -0.14 9.64
C LYS A 31 -17.01 -0.14 10.86
N SER A 32 -16.43 -0.25 12.06
CA SER A 32 -17.20 -0.27 13.30
C SER A 32 -17.94 1.04 13.51
N LYS A 33 -17.30 2.18 13.21
CA LYS A 33 -17.90 3.51 13.34
C LYS A 33 -19.02 3.73 12.32
N ALA A 34 -18.81 3.32 11.06
CA ALA A 34 -19.81 3.38 10.01
C ALA A 34 -21.03 2.51 10.31
N ALA A 35 -20.82 1.25 10.75
CA ALA A 35 -21.91 0.36 11.14
C ALA A 35 -22.74 0.94 12.29
N LYS A 36 -22.08 1.49 13.32
CA LYS A 36 -22.76 2.15 14.45
C LYS A 36 -23.60 3.34 14.00
N ALA A 37 -23.08 4.19 13.11
CA ALA A 37 -23.78 5.35 12.57
C ALA A 37 -25.05 4.95 11.81
N LEU A 38 -25.01 3.84 11.09
CA LEU A 38 -26.13 3.29 10.32
C LEU A 38 -26.98 2.27 11.11
N ARG A 39 -26.74 2.14 12.43
CA ARG A 39 -27.46 1.23 13.35
C ARG A 39 -27.46 -0.23 12.86
N ALA A 40 -26.38 -0.66 12.22
CA ALA A 40 -26.18 -2.02 11.76
C ALA A 40 -25.49 -2.87 12.83
N ASN A 41 -25.80 -4.17 12.86
CA ASN A 41 -25.20 -5.17 13.76
C ASN A 41 -24.11 -6.03 13.08
N PHE A 42 -23.72 -5.68 11.86
CA PHE A 42 -22.65 -6.32 11.09
C PHE A 42 -21.74 -5.26 10.47
N VAL A 43 -20.58 -5.68 9.97
CA VAL A 43 -19.61 -4.82 9.27
C VAL A 43 -19.26 -5.43 7.92
N PRO A 44 -19.00 -4.61 6.89
CA PRO A 44 -18.55 -5.09 5.58
C PRO A 44 -17.14 -5.72 5.68
N THR A 45 -16.76 -6.45 4.65
CA THR A 45 -15.39 -6.96 4.47
C THR A 45 -14.42 -5.81 4.20
N ASN A 46 -13.12 -6.05 4.35
CA ASN A 46 -12.11 -5.07 3.97
C ASN A 46 -12.12 -4.81 2.46
N LEU A 47 -12.42 -5.83 1.65
CA LEU A 47 -12.54 -5.72 0.20
C LEU A 47 -13.67 -4.76 -0.21
N GLU A 48 -14.87 -4.91 0.36
CA GLU A 48 -16.00 -4.01 0.06
C GLU A 48 -15.64 -2.55 0.36
N VAL A 49 -14.99 -2.31 1.50
CA VAL A 49 -14.55 -0.94 1.86
C VAL A 49 -13.44 -0.45 0.92
N ALA A 50 -12.49 -1.31 0.52
CA ALA A 50 -11.41 -0.95 -0.39
C ALA A 50 -11.93 -0.58 -1.79
N VAL A 51 -12.94 -1.29 -2.28
CA VAL A 51 -13.61 -0.97 -3.56
C VAL A 51 -14.30 0.40 -3.48
N GLU A 52 -15.03 0.67 -2.42
CA GLU A 52 -15.68 1.97 -2.23
C GLU A 52 -14.68 3.11 -2.01
N LEU A 53 -13.56 2.83 -1.33
CA LEU A 53 -12.46 3.80 -1.15
C LEU A 53 -11.78 4.16 -2.47
N ASP A 54 -11.59 3.18 -3.35
CA ASP A 54 -11.02 3.39 -4.68
C ASP A 54 -11.94 4.23 -5.58
N LYS A 55 -13.27 3.93 -5.57
CA LYS A 55 -14.28 4.75 -6.26
C LYS A 55 -14.31 6.19 -5.73
N LEU A 56 -14.28 6.35 -4.40
CA LEU A 56 -14.28 7.66 -3.76
C LEU A 56 -13.04 8.49 -4.14
N ALA A 57 -11.88 7.84 -4.26
CA ALA A 57 -10.66 8.49 -4.71
C ALA A 57 -10.77 8.91 -6.20
N ASP A 58 -11.34 8.07 -7.08
CA ASP A 58 -11.60 8.43 -8.48
C ASP A 58 -12.55 9.62 -8.59
N GLU A 59 -13.63 9.66 -7.80
CA GLU A 59 -14.61 10.75 -7.78
C GLU A 59 -14.00 12.09 -7.33
N ASN A 60 -13.09 12.07 -6.35
CA ASN A 60 -12.55 13.30 -5.75
C ASN A 60 -11.28 13.79 -6.44
N GLU A 61 -10.46 12.90 -6.99
CA GLU A 61 -9.14 13.23 -7.51
C GLU A 61 -9.08 13.21 -9.05
N GLY A 62 -9.99 12.49 -9.71
CA GLY A 62 -10.14 12.48 -11.17
C GLY A 62 -8.87 12.09 -11.92
N ALA A 63 -8.62 12.75 -13.07
CA ALA A 63 -7.47 12.48 -13.94
C ALA A 63 -6.12 12.71 -13.24
N ALA A 64 -6.03 13.69 -12.34
CA ALA A 64 -4.81 14.00 -11.59
C ALA A 64 -4.31 12.82 -10.74
N ARG A 65 -5.24 11.95 -10.28
CA ARG A 65 -4.91 10.71 -9.57
C ARG A 65 -4.11 9.76 -10.47
N MET A 66 -4.52 9.57 -11.71
CA MET A 66 -3.84 8.68 -12.65
C MET A 66 -2.47 9.22 -13.06
N GLU A 67 -2.36 10.51 -13.29
CA GLU A 67 -1.08 11.18 -13.56
C GLU A 67 -0.12 11.02 -12.38
N ARG A 68 -0.62 11.16 -11.15
CA ARG A 68 0.16 10.94 -9.93
C ARG A 68 0.59 9.48 -9.81
N LEU A 69 -0.27 8.51 -10.09
CA LEU A 69 0.08 7.08 -10.07
C LEU A 69 1.25 6.78 -11.00
N VAL A 70 1.20 7.30 -12.24
CA VAL A 70 2.29 7.13 -13.21
C VAL A 70 3.59 7.75 -12.70
N ARG A 71 3.54 8.95 -12.12
CA ARG A 71 4.69 9.62 -11.52
C ARG A 71 5.26 8.79 -10.35
N MET A 72 4.41 8.32 -9.43
CA MET A 72 4.84 7.48 -8.29
C MET A 72 5.48 6.17 -8.75
N ARG A 73 4.94 5.50 -9.78
CA ARG A 73 5.52 4.29 -10.38
C ARG A 73 6.90 4.55 -11.00
N LYS A 74 7.09 5.68 -11.69
CA LYS A 74 8.40 6.09 -12.23
C LYS A 74 9.41 6.36 -11.13
N GLU A 75 9.01 7.04 -10.05
CA GLU A 75 9.87 7.27 -8.89
C GLU A 75 10.21 5.96 -8.18
N ALA A 76 9.24 5.06 -8.00
CA ALA A 76 9.48 3.72 -7.46
C ALA A 76 10.52 2.96 -8.28
N LEU A 77 10.37 2.94 -9.62
CA LEU A 77 11.32 2.28 -10.51
C LEU A 77 12.74 2.87 -10.38
N ARG A 78 12.85 4.18 -10.28
CA ARG A 78 14.14 4.87 -10.10
C ARG A 78 14.82 4.43 -8.80
N ILE A 79 14.08 4.36 -7.70
CA ILE A 79 14.59 3.92 -6.40
C ILE A 79 14.94 2.44 -6.43
N MET A 80 14.06 1.58 -6.96
CA MET A 80 14.29 0.15 -7.06
C MET A 80 15.54 -0.18 -7.90
N LYS A 81 15.83 0.57 -8.97
CA LYS A 81 17.06 0.40 -9.75
C LYS A 81 18.34 0.66 -8.96
N LEU A 82 18.33 1.59 -8.02
CA LEU A 82 19.45 1.80 -7.10
C LEU A 82 19.62 0.63 -6.11
N LEU A 83 18.50 0.02 -5.74
CA LEU A 83 18.44 -1.11 -4.80
C LEU A 83 18.49 -2.47 -5.51
N LYS A 84 18.81 -2.54 -6.80
CA LYS A 84 18.69 -3.76 -7.62
C LYS A 84 19.41 -5.00 -7.06
N ALA A 85 20.52 -4.80 -6.34
CA ALA A 85 21.28 -5.88 -5.71
C ALA A 85 20.56 -6.50 -4.50
N HIS A 86 19.52 -5.86 -4.00
CA HIS A 86 18.79 -6.22 -2.78
C HIS A 86 17.34 -6.68 -3.03
N CYS A 87 17.05 -7.17 -4.24
CA CYS A 87 15.76 -7.75 -4.63
C CYS A 87 14.54 -6.86 -4.25
N PRO A 88 14.47 -5.59 -4.68
CA PRO A 88 13.37 -4.70 -4.35
C PRO A 88 12.09 -5.10 -5.07
N VAL A 89 10.96 -4.97 -4.36
CA VAL A 89 9.61 -5.23 -4.88
C VAL A 89 8.70 -4.06 -4.52
N LEU A 90 8.03 -3.49 -5.51
CA LEU A 90 7.01 -2.46 -5.28
C LEU A 90 5.76 -3.11 -4.70
N ILE A 91 5.31 -2.65 -3.56
CA ILE A 91 4.12 -3.15 -2.86
C ILE A 91 3.12 -2.01 -2.59
N GLY A 92 2.09 -2.27 -1.81
CA GLY A 92 1.14 -1.23 -1.36
C GLY A 92 0.21 -0.70 -2.46
N SER A 93 -0.28 0.51 -2.26
CA SER A 93 -1.31 1.13 -3.11
C SER A 93 -0.79 1.50 -4.51
N VAL A 94 0.49 1.84 -4.63
CA VAL A 94 1.13 2.18 -5.91
C VAL A 94 1.26 0.94 -6.81
N TRP A 95 1.64 -0.20 -6.23
CA TRP A 95 1.56 -1.48 -6.93
C TRP A 95 0.14 -1.74 -7.41
N ARG A 96 -0.83 -1.71 -6.48
CA ARG A 96 -2.24 -2.02 -6.73
C ARG A 96 -2.91 -1.07 -7.74
N GLY A 97 -2.38 0.14 -7.93
CA GLY A 97 -3.02 1.20 -8.69
C GLY A 97 -4.20 1.84 -7.98
N THR A 98 -4.28 1.67 -6.64
CA THR A 98 -5.37 2.17 -5.78
C THR A 98 -4.92 3.32 -4.87
N ILE A 99 -4.02 4.17 -5.38
CA ILE A 99 -3.53 5.33 -4.62
C ILE A 99 -4.67 6.30 -4.29
N ARG A 100 -4.49 7.09 -3.26
CA ARG A 100 -5.35 8.21 -2.89
C ARG A 100 -4.51 9.34 -2.32
N LYS A 101 -5.12 10.49 -2.06
CA LYS A 101 -4.45 11.59 -1.36
C LYS A 101 -3.76 11.06 -0.09
N GLY A 102 -2.46 11.33 0.04
CA GLY A 102 -1.65 10.87 1.15
C GLY A 102 -1.06 9.45 1.01
N SER A 103 -1.28 8.74 -0.10
CA SER A 103 -0.59 7.47 -0.38
C SER A 103 0.91 7.66 -0.53
N ASP A 104 1.67 6.68 -0.08
CA ASP A 104 3.12 6.60 -0.11
C ASP A 104 3.57 5.59 -1.19
N ILE A 105 4.83 5.63 -1.57
CA ILE A 105 5.48 4.59 -2.39
C ILE A 105 6.07 3.56 -1.42
N ASP A 106 5.55 2.34 -1.42
CA ASP A 106 5.98 1.25 -0.54
C ASP A 106 6.90 0.29 -1.31
N ILE A 107 8.14 0.11 -0.88
CA ILE A 107 9.11 -0.82 -1.48
C ILE A 107 9.56 -1.80 -0.41
N ALA A 108 9.34 -3.10 -0.65
CA ALA A 108 9.93 -4.16 0.15
C ALA A 108 11.31 -4.53 -0.41
N VAL A 109 12.26 -4.78 0.49
CA VAL A 109 13.61 -5.25 0.18
C VAL A 109 13.87 -6.49 1.03
N TYR A 110 14.33 -7.56 0.41
CA TYR A 110 14.61 -8.82 1.11
C TYR A 110 16.10 -9.06 1.18
N HIS A 111 16.73 -8.50 2.23
CA HIS A 111 18.20 -8.57 2.40
C HIS A 111 18.60 -8.25 3.84
N ASP A 112 19.69 -8.84 4.31
CA ASP A 112 20.14 -8.66 5.70
C ASP A 112 21.05 -7.43 5.90
N ALA A 113 21.56 -6.82 4.82
CA ALA A 113 22.44 -5.64 4.87
C ALA A 113 21.65 -4.32 4.96
N THR A 114 21.00 -4.07 6.09
CA THR A 114 20.17 -2.87 6.33
C THR A 114 20.94 -1.55 6.17
N ASP A 115 22.20 -1.51 6.62
CA ASP A 115 23.04 -0.30 6.52
C ASP A 115 23.36 0.07 5.07
N GLU A 116 23.62 -0.93 4.22
CA GLU A 116 23.85 -0.72 2.79
C GLU A 116 22.59 -0.18 2.11
N VAL A 117 21.43 -0.77 2.39
CA VAL A 117 20.13 -0.28 1.87
C VAL A 117 19.88 1.15 2.31
N LEU A 118 20.14 1.49 3.59
CA LEU A 118 19.99 2.85 4.09
C LEU A 118 20.93 3.84 3.38
N LEU A 119 22.20 3.44 3.14
CA LEU A 119 23.17 4.26 2.43
C LEU A 119 22.73 4.53 0.98
N LEU A 120 22.20 3.51 0.30
CA LEU A 120 21.66 3.64 -1.06
C LEU A 120 20.39 4.50 -1.07
N ALA A 121 19.47 4.32 -0.11
CA ALA A 121 18.27 5.14 0.03
C ALA A 121 18.62 6.62 0.17
N LYS A 122 19.61 6.99 0.99
CA LYS A 122 20.09 8.37 1.16
C LYS A 122 20.61 9.03 -0.11
N LYS A 123 20.97 8.26 -1.14
CA LYS A 123 21.40 8.81 -2.46
C LYS A 123 20.21 9.29 -3.30
N SER A 124 19.00 8.81 -3.02
CA SER A 124 17.79 9.07 -3.82
C SER A 124 16.67 9.71 -3.06
N LEU A 125 16.70 9.65 -1.74
CA LEU A 125 15.66 10.16 -0.86
C LEU A 125 16.24 11.16 0.14
N LYS A 126 15.42 12.16 0.48
CA LYS A 126 15.58 12.93 1.69
C LYS A 126 15.02 12.08 2.85
N VAL A 127 15.88 11.25 3.45
CA VAL A 127 15.51 10.36 4.55
C VAL A 127 15.12 11.19 5.77
N ALA A 128 13.92 10.96 6.29
CA ALA A 128 13.38 11.63 7.48
C ALA A 128 13.57 10.78 8.75
N ASN A 129 13.36 9.47 8.65
CA ASN A 129 13.49 8.52 9.74
C ASN A 129 13.96 7.16 9.23
N ALA A 130 14.66 6.39 10.08
CA ALA A 130 15.01 5.00 9.85
C ALA A 130 15.02 4.27 11.19
N GLU A 131 14.19 3.22 11.32
CA GLU A 131 13.98 2.54 12.60
C GLU A 131 13.62 1.06 12.45
N TRP A 132 13.91 0.29 13.50
CA TRP A 132 13.44 -1.08 13.62
C TRP A 132 12.02 -1.12 14.15
N VAL A 133 11.16 -1.85 13.45
CA VAL A 133 9.77 -2.11 13.84
C VAL A 133 9.61 -3.60 14.11
N THR A 134 9.11 -3.96 15.28
CA THR A 134 8.80 -5.35 15.63
C THR A 134 7.29 -5.52 15.74
N VAL A 135 6.74 -6.46 14.98
CA VAL A 135 5.32 -6.85 15.05
C VAL A 135 5.20 -8.31 15.45
N THR A 136 4.23 -8.64 16.30
CA THR A 136 3.96 -10.03 16.66
C THR A 136 2.97 -10.63 15.65
N LYS A 137 3.40 -11.63 14.89
CA LYS A 137 2.55 -12.38 13.97
C LYS A 137 2.50 -13.85 14.40
N LYS A 138 1.29 -14.37 14.58
CA LYS A 138 1.06 -15.77 15.03
C LYS A 138 1.82 -16.16 16.31
N GLY A 139 2.03 -15.20 17.21
CA GLY A 139 2.77 -15.40 18.46
C GLY A 139 4.28 -15.25 18.36
N GLU A 140 4.85 -15.04 17.18
CA GLU A 140 6.29 -14.84 16.98
C GLU A 140 6.61 -13.38 16.64
N PRO A 141 7.67 -12.80 17.22
CA PRO A 141 8.13 -11.45 16.88
C PRO A 141 8.79 -11.47 15.49
N GLN A 142 8.35 -10.58 14.60
CA GLN A 142 8.99 -10.33 13.31
C GLN A 142 9.50 -8.90 13.29
N ALA A 143 10.79 -8.73 13.12
CA ALA A 143 11.44 -7.42 13.02
C ALA A 143 11.66 -7.07 11.55
N SER A 144 11.45 -5.80 11.20
CA SER A 144 11.78 -5.24 9.90
C SER A 144 12.37 -3.83 10.10
N PHE A 145 13.27 -3.42 9.20
CA PHE A 145 13.86 -2.09 9.25
C PHE A 145 13.13 -1.18 8.27
N HIS A 146 12.58 -0.07 8.77
CA HIS A 146 11.77 0.86 8.01
C HIS A 146 12.55 2.14 7.76
N ILE A 147 12.61 2.59 6.51
CA ILE A 147 13.25 3.81 6.07
C ILE A 147 12.18 4.70 5.44
N HIS A 148 11.90 5.85 6.07
CA HIS A 148 10.93 6.82 5.60
C HIS A 148 11.64 8.05 5.03
N GLY A 149 11.15 8.56 3.91
CA GLY A 149 11.71 9.75 3.28
C GLY A 149 10.83 10.29 2.17
N ASN A 150 11.30 11.32 1.51
CA ASN A 150 10.64 11.93 0.37
C ASN A 150 11.57 11.90 -0.86
N THR A 151 10.97 11.76 -2.03
CA THR A 151 11.68 11.94 -3.31
C THR A 151 11.97 13.42 -3.57
N SER A 152 12.72 13.71 -4.61
CA SER A 152 12.98 15.10 -5.07
C SER A 152 11.71 15.81 -5.55
N VAL A 153 10.65 15.07 -5.88
CA VAL A 153 9.34 15.61 -6.29
C VAL A 153 8.30 15.53 -5.16
N ASP A 154 8.79 15.39 -3.92
CA ASP A 154 8.01 15.39 -2.68
C ASP A 154 6.99 14.25 -2.53
N GLU A 155 7.16 13.14 -3.27
CA GLU A 155 6.39 11.92 -2.99
C GLU A 155 7.00 11.19 -1.80
N LYS A 156 6.16 10.77 -0.86
CA LYS A 156 6.55 9.99 0.31
C LYS A 156 6.93 8.58 -0.09
N VAL A 157 7.96 8.04 0.55
CA VAL A 157 8.47 6.69 0.32
C VAL A 157 8.71 5.99 1.63
N GLU A 158 8.29 4.75 1.71
CA GLU A 158 8.67 3.80 2.75
C GLU A 158 9.42 2.63 2.12
N ILE A 159 10.65 2.35 2.58
CA ILE A 159 11.40 1.15 2.23
C ILE A 159 11.41 0.24 3.44
N VAL A 160 10.84 -0.97 3.31
CA VAL A 160 10.77 -1.98 4.37
C VAL A 160 11.80 -3.07 4.07
N VAL A 161 12.88 -3.09 4.85
CA VAL A 161 13.91 -4.12 4.74
C VAL A 161 13.54 -5.30 5.64
N ARG A 162 13.48 -6.48 5.06
CA ARG A 162 13.13 -7.75 5.70
C ARG A 162 14.26 -8.75 5.51
N SER A 163 14.31 -9.79 6.32
CA SER A 163 15.32 -10.84 6.14
C SER A 163 15.17 -11.51 4.77
N ALA A 164 16.29 -12.01 4.22
CA ALA A 164 16.30 -12.71 2.95
C ALA A 164 15.40 -13.96 2.95
N GLU A 165 15.25 -14.63 4.10
CA GLU A 165 14.38 -15.80 4.28
C GLU A 165 12.89 -15.48 4.09
N GLU A 166 12.49 -14.21 4.27
CA GLU A 166 11.10 -13.78 4.09
C GLU A 166 10.70 -13.62 2.62
N ALA A 167 11.65 -13.62 1.69
CA ALA A 167 11.40 -13.45 0.25
C ALA A 167 10.48 -14.54 -0.33
N GLU A 168 10.64 -15.78 0.14
CA GLU A 168 9.87 -16.93 -0.32
C GLU A 168 8.52 -17.12 0.42
N GLN A 169 8.29 -16.34 1.46
CA GLN A 169 7.06 -16.47 2.25
C GLN A 169 5.85 -15.91 1.52
N LYS A 170 4.90 -16.79 1.21
CA LYS A 170 3.60 -16.39 0.68
C LYS A 170 2.80 -15.64 1.74
N ARG A 171 2.51 -14.38 1.48
CA ARG A 171 1.70 -13.53 2.36
C ARG A 171 0.38 -13.20 1.70
N LYS A 172 -0.70 -13.25 2.47
CA LYS A 172 -2.03 -12.81 2.02
C LYS A 172 -2.25 -11.36 2.38
N CYS A 173 -2.86 -10.63 1.45
CA CYS A 173 -3.33 -9.29 1.70
C CYS A 173 -4.54 -9.31 2.63
N GLU A 174 -4.47 -8.62 3.75
CA GLU A 174 -5.59 -8.52 4.71
C GLU A 174 -6.79 -7.73 4.16
N ILE A 175 -6.56 -6.92 3.12
CA ILE A 175 -7.59 -6.09 2.49
C ILE A 175 -8.26 -6.86 1.36
N PHE A 176 -7.48 -7.38 0.42
CA PHE A 176 -7.98 -8.01 -0.79
C PHE A 176 -8.06 -9.53 -0.73
N GLY A 177 -7.43 -10.16 0.27
CA GLY A 177 -7.47 -11.62 0.48
C GLY A 177 -6.59 -12.45 -0.46
N ASP A 178 -5.99 -11.83 -1.47
CA ASP A 178 -5.08 -12.44 -2.44
C ASP A 178 -3.62 -12.48 -1.96
N GLU A 179 -2.75 -13.08 -2.77
CA GLU A 179 -1.32 -13.13 -2.48
C GLU A 179 -0.65 -11.76 -2.71
N LEU A 180 0.16 -11.32 -1.74
CA LEU A 180 0.98 -10.12 -1.84
C LEU A 180 2.21 -10.40 -2.70
N LYS A 181 2.10 -10.22 -4.01
CA LYS A 181 3.21 -10.43 -4.95
C LYS A 181 4.07 -9.18 -5.14
N GLY A 182 3.43 -8.03 -5.30
CA GLY A 182 4.11 -6.79 -5.70
C GLY A 182 4.53 -6.80 -7.17
N LEU A 183 5.39 -5.84 -7.55
CA LEU A 183 6.04 -5.78 -8.86
C LEU A 183 7.55 -5.72 -8.68
N THR A 184 8.26 -6.61 -9.34
CA THR A 184 9.72 -6.54 -9.54
C THR A 184 10.08 -5.38 -10.46
N ILE A 185 11.37 -5.05 -10.58
CA ILE A 185 11.86 -4.00 -11.50
C ILE A 185 11.36 -4.27 -12.92
N ARG A 186 11.51 -5.51 -13.41
CA ARG A 186 11.12 -5.89 -14.76
C ARG A 186 9.61 -5.74 -14.98
N GLU A 187 8.80 -6.28 -14.08
CA GLU A 187 7.34 -6.18 -14.18
C GLU A 187 6.86 -4.73 -14.11
N LEU A 188 7.50 -3.88 -13.29
CA LEU A 188 7.15 -2.46 -13.24
C LEU A 188 7.55 -1.72 -14.52
N GLU A 189 8.66 -2.10 -15.18
CA GLU A 189 9.04 -1.57 -16.49
C GLU A 189 8.00 -1.98 -17.57
N GLU A 190 7.55 -3.23 -17.56
CA GLU A 190 6.51 -3.73 -18.45
C GLU A 190 5.17 -2.97 -18.23
N VAL A 191 4.74 -2.81 -16.98
CA VAL A 191 3.53 -2.05 -16.64
C VAL A 191 3.62 -0.58 -17.10
N LEU A 192 4.75 0.06 -16.90
CA LEU A 192 4.95 1.45 -17.33
C LEU A 192 4.96 1.62 -18.86
N ALA A 193 5.37 0.59 -19.59
CA ALA A 193 5.39 0.59 -21.05
C ALA A 193 4.01 0.27 -21.67
N GLU A 194 3.28 -0.68 -21.10
CA GLU A 194 2.04 -1.20 -21.68
C GLU A 194 0.78 -0.51 -21.15
N ASN A 195 0.64 -0.44 -19.83
CA ASN A 195 -0.51 0.19 -19.17
C ASN A 195 -0.09 0.80 -17.83
N PRO A 196 0.44 2.03 -17.83
CA PRO A 196 1.01 2.66 -16.64
C PRO A 196 0.00 2.94 -15.51
N VAL A 197 -1.31 2.81 -15.77
CA VAL A 197 -2.40 2.99 -14.79
C VAL A 197 -3.10 1.67 -14.44
N GLN A 198 -2.58 0.53 -14.87
CA GLN A 198 -3.14 -0.79 -14.58
C GLN A 198 -3.41 -0.99 -13.09
N LYS A 199 -4.60 -1.53 -12.76
CA LYS A 199 -4.97 -1.92 -11.39
C LYS A 199 -4.72 -3.42 -11.20
N PHE A 200 -4.14 -3.78 -10.04
CA PHE A 200 -3.88 -5.16 -9.59
C PHE A 200 -4.76 -5.47 -8.38
N ILE A 201 -6.03 -5.60 -8.62
CA ILE A 201 -7.05 -5.97 -7.62
C ILE A 201 -7.72 -7.27 -8.03
N PRO A 202 -8.05 -8.19 -7.10
CA PRO A 202 -8.83 -9.39 -7.42
C PRO A 202 -10.19 -9.03 -8.03
N GLN A 203 -10.62 -9.81 -8.98
CA GLN A 203 -11.98 -9.74 -9.55
C GLN A 203 -12.98 -10.44 -8.64
#